data_2d83321b821e5259dce43778c0c18785
#
_entry.id   2d83321b821e5259dce43778c0c18785
#
_cell.length_a   1.000
_cell.length_b   1.000
_cell.length_c   1.000
_cell.angle_alpha   90.00
_cell.angle_beta   90.00
_cell.angle_gamma   90.00
#
_symmetry.space_group_name_H-M   'P 1'
#
loop_
_entity.id
_entity.type
_entity.pdbx_description
1 polymer ?
#
loop_
_entity_poly.entity_id
_entity_poly.type
_entity_poly.pdbx_seq_one_letter_code
_entity_poly.pdbx_strand_id
1 'polypeptide(L)'
;MYEPIRTKSVHSMADAAQYPHRTREEELDIQLAGHLAALLAVTDELGLGRQGDRIAEQVARLRGTPPARHAALTRTEPAALHHRALALAGRALVVAASRADTAAAILTAERMDAHTAALRDAELIGAP
;
A
#
# COMPACT_ATOMS: atom_id res chain seq x y z
N MET A 1 -20.75 14.19 -40.92
CA MET A 1 -20.85 13.31 -40.41
C MET A 1 -20.19 12.92 -39.24
N TYR A 2 -20.79 12.85 -38.16
CA TYR A 2 -20.31 12.58 -37.06
C TYR A 2 -20.55 11.27 -36.65
N GLU A 3 -20.86 10.35 -37.43
CA GLU A 3 -21.04 9.01 -37.16
C GLU A 3 -19.86 8.32 -36.57
N PRO A 4 -18.64 8.58 -36.95
CA PRO A 4 -17.46 7.95 -36.33
C PRO A 4 -17.38 8.18 -34.83
N ILE A 5 -17.71 9.37 -34.39
CA ILE A 5 -17.67 9.70 -32.97
C ILE A 5 -18.75 8.97 -32.22
N ARG A 6 -19.95 8.95 -32.81
CA ARG A 6 -21.06 8.30 -32.21
C ARG A 6 -20.86 6.81 -32.13
N THR A 7 -20.34 6.22 -33.20
CA THR A 7 -20.03 4.80 -33.22
C THR A 7 -19.02 4.44 -32.17
N LYS A 8 -18.03 5.29 -32.00
CA LYS A 8 -16.98 5.07 -31.01
C LYS A 8 -17.56 5.07 -29.59
N SER A 9 -18.47 5.96 -29.29
CA SER A 9 -19.11 6.00 -27.97
C SER A 9 -19.93 4.75 -27.72
N VAL A 10 -20.70 4.33 -28.69
CA VAL A 10 -21.52 3.14 -28.55
C VAL A 10 -20.65 1.90 -28.38
N HIS A 11 -19.57 1.84 -29.14
CA HIS A 11 -18.63 0.75 -29.05
C HIS A 11 -17.99 0.68 -27.67
N SER A 12 -17.62 1.82 -27.11
CA SER A 12 -17.03 1.87 -25.77
C SER A 12 -18.01 1.37 -24.72
N MET A 13 -19.27 1.72 -24.83
CA MET A 13 -20.29 1.25 -23.91
C MET A 13 -20.49 -0.26 -24.04
N ALA A 14 -20.49 -0.78 -25.26
CA ALA A 14 -20.62 -2.20 -25.49
C ALA A 14 -19.44 -2.97 -24.92
N ASP A 15 -18.24 -2.44 -25.09
CA ASP A 15 -17.04 -3.05 -24.54
C ASP A 15 -17.11 -3.07 -23.01
N ALA A 16 -17.57 -1.98 -22.42
CA ALA A 16 -17.71 -1.90 -20.99
C ALA A 16 -18.72 -2.92 -20.47
N ALA A 17 -19.76 -3.18 -21.23
CA ALA A 17 -20.77 -4.17 -20.85
C ALA A 17 -20.24 -5.60 -20.96
N GLN A 18 -19.27 -5.85 -21.83
CA GLN A 18 -18.70 -7.17 -22.02
C GLN A 18 -17.68 -7.55 -20.94
N TYR A 19 -17.02 -6.57 -20.36
CA TYR A 19 -15.99 -6.80 -19.38
C TYR A 19 -16.43 -6.28 -18.02
N PRO A 20 -16.12 -7.01 -16.95
CA PRO A 20 -16.49 -6.53 -15.63
C PRO A 20 -15.88 -5.17 -15.35
N HIS A 21 -16.72 -4.25 -14.89
CA HIS A 21 -16.24 -2.96 -14.47
C HIS A 21 -15.78 -3.06 -13.05
N ARG A 22 -14.65 -2.49 -12.77
CA ARG A 22 -14.24 -2.31 -11.39
C ARG A 22 -14.90 -1.05 -10.87
N THR A 23 -15.47 -1.13 -9.69
CA THR A 23 -16.00 0.06 -9.03
C THR A 23 -14.83 0.89 -8.53
N ARG A 24 -15.11 2.13 -8.12
CA ARG A 24 -14.10 2.98 -7.53
C ARG A 24 -13.56 2.35 -6.24
N GLU A 25 -14.42 1.74 -5.44
CA GLU A 25 -13.99 1.07 -4.22
C GLU A 25 -13.06 -0.10 -4.52
N GLU A 26 -13.36 -0.87 -5.55
CA GLU A 26 -12.48 -1.98 -5.95
C GLU A 26 -11.13 -1.50 -6.41
N GLU A 27 -11.10 -0.40 -7.17
CA GLU A 27 -9.84 0.20 -7.61
C GLU A 27 -9.02 0.69 -6.42
N LEU A 28 -9.68 1.34 -5.45
CA LEU A 28 -8.99 1.81 -4.25
C LEU A 28 -8.45 0.63 -3.43
N ASP A 29 -9.21 -0.45 -3.33
CA ASP A 29 -8.76 -1.65 -2.62
C ASP A 29 -7.52 -2.27 -3.29
N ILE A 30 -7.48 -2.29 -4.62
CA ILE A 30 -6.32 -2.78 -5.36
C ILE A 30 -5.10 -1.90 -5.11
N GLN A 31 -5.28 -0.58 -5.16
CA GLN A 31 -4.19 0.35 -4.87
C GLN A 31 -3.69 0.23 -3.45
N LEU A 32 -4.62 0.13 -2.50
CA LEU A 32 -4.28 -0.01 -1.09
C LEU A 32 -3.47 -1.29 -0.85
N ALA A 33 -3.94 -2.41 -1.40
CA ALA A 33 -3.24 -3.67 -1.27
C ALA A 33 -1.82 -3.59 -1.85
N GLY A 34 -1.66 -2.88 -2.97
CA GLY A 34 -0.35 -2.68 -3.59
C GLY A 34 0.61 -1.90 -2.69
N HIS A 35 0.14 -0.80 -2.10
CA HIS A 35 0.98 -0.01 -1.18
C HIS A 35 1.31 -0.79 0.08
N LEU A 36 0.33 -1.55 0.61
CA LEU A 36 0.57 -2.37 1.80
C LEU A 36 1.53 -3.52 1.52
N ALA A 37 1.46 -4.13 0.33
CA ALA A 37 2.39 -5.18 -0.04
C ALA A 37 3.82 -4.64 -0.16
N ALA A 38 3.99 -3.45 -0.71
CA ALA A 38 5.29 -2.81 -0.79
C ALA A 38 5.81 -2.46 0.62
N LEU A 39 4.94 -1.95 1.48
CA LEU A 39 5.28 -1.67 2.88
C LEU A 39 5.69 -2.95 3.62
N LEU A 40 4.99 -4.04 3.35
CA LEU A 40 5.30 -5.34 3.94
C LEU A 40 6.72 -5.78 3.59
N ALA A 41 7.11 -5.63 2.34
CA ALA A 41 8.45 -6.02 1.91
C ALA A 41 9.54 -5.26 2.68
N VAL A 42 9.37 -3.95 2.86
CA VAL A 42 10.31 -3.14 3.63
C VAL A 42 10.29 -3.52 5.11
N THR A 43 9.10 -3.77 5.64
CA THR A 43 8.93 -4.18 7.03
C THR A 43 9.64 -5.50 7.31
N ASP A 44 9.54 -6.45 6.37
CA ASP A 44 10.25 -7.72 6.47
C ASP A 44 11.76 -7.52 6.39
N GLU A 45 12.23 -6.63 5.51
CA GLU A 45 13.67 -6.32 5.44
C GLU A 45 14.19 -5.75 6.75
N LEU A 46 13.39 -4.96 7.43
CA LEU A 46 13.75 -4.39 8.73
C LEU A 46 13.70 -5.42 9.87
N GLY A 47 13.18 -6.63 9.61
CA GLY A 47 13.09 -7.65 10.62
C GLY A 47 11.96 -7.44 11.63
N LEU A 48 10.94 -6.67 11.25
CA LEU A 48 9.81 -6.36 12.13
C LEU A 48 8.69 -7.37 11.91
N GLY A 49 8.93 -8.60 12.34
CA GLY A 49 8.04 -9.72 12.04
C GLY A 49 6.60 -9.53 12.51
N ARG A 50 6.39 -9.04 13.73
CA ARG A 50 5.05 -8.84 14.27
C ARG A 50 4.28 -7.79 13.49
N GLN A 51 4.93 -6.67 13.17
CA GLN A 51 4.32 -5.63 12.38
C GLN A 51 4.06 -6.11 10.96
N GLY A 52 4.98 -6.90 10.41
CA GLY A 52 4.80 -7.53 9.11
C GLY A 52 3.57 -8.42 9.09
N ASP A 53 3.34 -9.20 10.15
CA ASP A 53 2.16 -10.06 10.25
C ASP A 53 0.87 -9.23 10.18
N ARG A 54 0.82 -8.11 10.86
CA ARG A 54 -0.35 -7.25 10.84
C ARG A 54 -0.61 -6.65 9.47
N ILE A 55 0.46 -6.25 8.78
CA ILE A 55 0.32 -5.73 7.42
C ILE A 55 -0.14 -6.84 6.47
N ALA A 56 0.44 -8.03 6.62
CA ALA A 56 0.08 -9.19 5.81
C ALA A 56 -1.40 -9.55 5.96
N GLU A 57 -1.96 -9.43 7.15
CA GLU A 57 -3.37 -9.67 7.39
C GLU A 57 -4.25 -8.72 6.55
N GLN A 58 -3.86 -7.45 6.47
CA GLN A 58 -4.62 -6.48 5.69
C GLN A 58 -4.50 -6.77 4.19
N VAL A 59 -3.33 -7.16 3.71
CA VAL A 59 -3.16 -7.53 2.31
C VAL A 59 -4.03 -8.75 1.98
N ALA A 60 -4.01 -9.75 2.86
CA ALA A 60 -4.82 -10.96 2.67
C ALA A 60 -6.32 -10.63 2.64
N ARG A 61 -6.76 -9.74 3.51
CA ARG A 61 -8.16 -9.30 3.54
C ARG A 61 -8.56 -8.65 2.22
N LEU A 62 -7.69 -7.78 1.69
CA LEU A 62 -7.98 -7.02 0.48
C LEU A 62 -7.87 -7.87 -0.79
N ARG A 63 -6.93 -8.80 -0.83
CA ARG A 63 -6.66 -9.61 -2.02
C ARG A 63 -7.31 -10.98 -1.99
N GLY A 64 -7.69 -11.46 -0.82
CA GLY A 64 -8.25 -12.79 -0.65
C GLY A 64 -7.21 -13.89 -0.58
N THR A 65 -5.93 -13.57 -0.65
CA THR A 65 -4.83 -14.54 -0.53
C THR A 65 -3.70 -13.94 0.29
N PRO A 66 -2.95 -14.77 1.02
CA PRO A 66 -1.82 -14.27 1.79
C PRO A 66 -0.71 -13.74 0.88
N PRO A 67 -0.05 -12.64 1.25
CA PRO A 67 1.07 -12.12 0.48
C PRO A 67 2.34 -12.91 0.75
N ALA A 68 3.31 -12.76 -0.15
CA ALA A 68 4.63 -13.32 0.06
C ALA A 68 5.33 -12.63 1.24
N ARG A 69 6.10 -13.39 1.98
CA ARG A 69 6.90 -12.89 3.11
C ARG A 69 8.37 -13.14 2.81
N HIS A 70 9.22 -12.28 3.35
CA HIS A 70 10.65 -12.35 3.09
C HIS A 70 11.43 -12.40 4.39
N ALA A 71 12.61 -12.98 4.34
CA ALA A 71 13.51 -13.00 5.49
C ALA A 71 14.14 -11.62 5.67
N ALA A 72 14.56 -11.33 6.90
CA ALA A 72 15.23 -10.08 7.22
C ALA A 72 16.67 -10.12 6.72
N LEU A 73 16.85 -10.04 5.40
CA LEU A 73 18.16 -10.02 4.78
C LEU A 73 18.34 -8.67 4.15
N THR A 74 18.95 -7.75 4.84
CA THR A 74 19.10 -6.43 4.28
C THR A 74 20.55 -6.03 4.23
N ARG A 75 20.91 -5.37 3.13
CA ARG A 75 22.19 -4.68 2.98
C ARG A 75 21.95 -3.19 2.91
N THR A 76 20.70 -2.79 2.98
CA THR A 76 20.31 -1.39 2.92
C THR A 76 20.41 -0.79 4.32
N GLU A 77 20.88 0.43 4.37
CA GLU A 77 20.96 1.19 5.61
C GLU A 77 19.58 1.26 6.27
N PRO A 78 19.45 0.95 7.57
CA PRO A 78 18.14 0.99 8.24
C PRO A 78 17.41 2.31 8.11
N ALA A 79 18.12 3.44 8.18
CA ALA A 79 17.47 4.75 8.03
C ALA A 79 16.79 4.89 6.66
N ALA A 80 17.43 4.41 5.59
CA ALA A 80 16.85 4.45 4.26
C ALA A 80 15.59 3.58 4.19
N LEU A 81 15.58 2.43 4.86
CA LEU A 81 14.41 1.57 4.93
C LEU A 81 13.27 2.22 5.71
N HIS A 82 13.59 2.90 6.81
CA HIS A 82 12.56 3.62 7.58
C HIS A 82 11.97 4.77 6.78
N HIS A 83 12.79 5.51 6.03
CA HIS A 83 12.26 6.57 5.16
C HIS A 83 11.34 6.00 4.08
N ARG A 84 11.73 4.89 3.49
CA ARG A 84 10.93 4.23 2.47
C ARG A 84 9.62 3.71 3.04
N ALA A 85 9.68 3.09 4.20
CA ALA A 85 8.50 2.59 4.88
C ALA A 85 7.54 3.73 5.23
N LEU A 86 8.07 4.85 5.71
CA LEU A 86 7.26 6.02 6.04
C LEU A 86 6.53 6.54 4.81
N ALA A 87 7.22 6.64 3.67
CA ALA A 87 6.60 7.10 2.44
C ALA A 87 5.50 6.13 1.97
N LEU A 88 5.76 4.83 2.03
CA LEU A 88 4.79 3.82 1.62
C LEU A 88 3.57 3.81 2.54
N ALA A 89 3.79 3.92 3.85
CA ALA A 89 2.69 3.99 4.81
C ALA A 89 1.84 5.23 4.56
N GLY A 90 2.46 6.36 4.22
CA GLY A 90 1.74 7.58 3.89
C GLY A 90 0.86 7.43 2.67
N ARG A 91 1.35 6.79 1.62
CA ARG A 91 0.57 6.52 0.42
C ARG A 91 -0.60 5.60 0.71
N ALA A 92 -0.36 4.56 1.50
CA ALA A 92 -1.40 3.63 1.91
C ALA A 92 -2.47 4.34 2.73
N LEU A 93 -2.06 5.23 3.63
CA LEU A 93 -3.01 5.98 4.47
C LEU A 93 -3.95 6.84 3.63
N VAL A 94 -3.41 7.53 2.63
CA VAL A 94 -4.23 8.36 1.75
C VAL A 94 -5.30 7.52 1.05
N VAL A 95 -4.93 6.36 0.54
CA VAL A 95 -5.87 5.49 -0.16
C VAL A 95 -6.87 4.88 0.83
N ALA A 96 -6.40 4.45 2.00
CA ALA A 96 -7.27 3.91 3.04
C ALA A 96 -8.32 4.93 3.48
N ALA A 97 -7.91 6.19 3.65
CA ALA A 97 -8.83 7.26 4.00
C ALA A 97 -9.85 7.50 2.90
N SER A 98 -9.40 7.51 1.64
CA SER A 98 -10.30 7.70 0.49
C SER A 98 -11.31 6.54 0.37
N ARG A 99 -10.89 5.36 0.76
CA ARG A 99 -11.74 4.17 0.73
C ARG A 99 -12.59 4.04 2.00
N ALA A 100 -12.34 4.86 3.00
CA ALA A 100 -12.94 4.76 4.32
C ALA A 100 -12.64 3.41 4.97
N ASP A 101 -11.46 2.89 4.74
CA ASP A 101 -10.99 1.63 5.32
C ASP A 101 -10.32 1.93 6.66
N THR A 102 -11.09 1.89 7.72
CA THR A 102 -10.64 2.29 9.05
C THR A 102 -9.49 1.43 9.56
N ALA A 103 -9.59 0.12 9.39
CA ALA A 103 -8.55 -0.80 9.88
C ALA A 103 -7.21 -0.52 9.21
N ALA A 104 -7.20 -0.35 7.89
CA ALA A 104 -5.97 -0.03 7.17
C ALA A 104 -5.47 1.37 7.52
N ALA A 105 -6.36 2.34 7.70
CA ALA A 105 -5.98 3.70 8.05
C ALA A 105 -5.30 3.74 9.43
N ILE A 106 -5.83 3.03 10.40
CA ILE A 106 -5.25 2.97 11.74
C ILE A 106 -3.87 2.32 11.68
N LEU A 107 -3.77 1.19 11.00
CA LEU A 107 -2.50 0.47 10.90
C LEU A 107 -1.42 1.33 10.24
N THR A 108 -1.75 1.97 9.12
CA THR A 108 -0.76 2.78 8.39
C THR A 108 -0.35 4.01 9.18
N ALA A 109 -1.27 4.64 9.89
CA ALA A 109 -0.94 5.78 10.76
C ALA A 109 0.00 5.35 11.88
N GLU A 110 -0.24 4.21 12.50
CA GLU A 110 0.64 3.66 13.53
C GLU A 110 2.04 3.37 12.97
N ARG A 111 2.10 2.83 11.75
CA ARG A 111 3.39 2.56 11.13
C ARG A 111 4.15 3.84 10.82
N MET A 112 3.45 4.89 10.39
CA MET A 112 4.08 6.18 10.16
C MET A 112 4.71 6.73 11.43
N ASP A 113 3.97 6.67 12.53
CA ASP A 113 4.49 7.14 13.82
C ASP A 113 5.72 6.33 14.25
N ALA A 114 5.68 5.02 14.09
CA ALA A 114 6.78 4.16 14.47
C ALA A 114 8.04 4.43 13.65
N HIS A 115 7.90 4.61 12.34
CA HIS A 115 9.07 4.90 11.49
C HIS A 115 9.60 6.30 11.73
N THR A 116 8.73 7.26 11.99
CA THR A 116 9.15 8.61 12.36
C THR A 116 9.96 8.58 13.65
N ALA A 117 9.49 7.83 14.65
CA ALA A 117 10.20 7.69 15.93
C ALA A 117 11.55 7.01 15.73
N ALA A 118 11.62 5.97 14.91
CA ALA A 118 12.88 5.28 14.63
C ALA A 118 13.90 6.21 13.97
N LEU A 119 13.45 7.07 13.06
CA LEU A 119 14.33 8.04 12.40
C LEU A 119 14.82 9.10 13.36
N ARG A 120 13.98 9.57 14.28
CA ARG A 120 14.39 10.52 15.30
C ARG A 120 15.43 9.91 16.24
N ASP A 121 15.22 8.66 16.65
CA ASP A 121 16.14 7.96 17.51
C ASP A 121 17.49 7.78 16.82
N ALA A 122 17.48 7.45 15.54
CA ALA A 122 18.70 7.31 14.75
C ALA A 122 19.48 8.63 14.68
N GLU A 123 18.79 9.75 14.51
CA GLU A 123 19.42 11.06 14.49
C GLU A 123 20.06 11.39 15.82
N LEU A 124 19.40 11.10 16.92
CA LEU A 124 19.92 11.37 18.24
C LEU A 124 21.15 10.53 18.56
N ILE A 125 21.14 9.27 18.18
CA ILE A 125 22.26 8.36 18.41
C ILE A 125 23.40 8.64 17.46
N GLY A 126 23.10 8.95 16.23
CA GLY A 126 24.09 9.15 15.18
C GLY A 126 24.69 10.55 15.13
N ALA A 127 24.21 11.49 15.94
CA ALA A 127 24.74 12.84 15.90
C ALA A 127 26.17 12.84 16.42
N PRO A 128 27.12 13.39 15.67
CA PRO A 128 28.51 13.44 16.09
C PRO A 128 28.72 14.37 17.25
#